data_99a91113e81fe3402a159d8df78320c5
#
_entry.id   99a91113e81fe3402a159d8df78320c5
#
_cell.length_a   1.000
_cell.length_b   1.000
_cell.length_c   1.000
_cell.angle_alpha   90.00
_cell.angle_beta   90.00
_cell.angle_gamma   90.00
#
_symmetry.space_group_name_H-M   'P 1'
#
loop_
_entity.id
_entity.type
_entity.pdbx_description
1 polymer ?
#
loop_
_entity_poly.entity_id
_entity_poly.type
_entity_poly.pdbx_seq_one_letter_code
_entity_poly.pdbx_strand_id
1 'polypeptide(L)'
;MAKITHFKGYSGPVTPSSIPKPSTPVDPIILTVQDGVPVVYPGCHALGVRVVHPANPKAPAKNMGLVMFYLPPHTINPPGSHETEETYVILEGSGTMTFANGRTTQVQKGMFVYLPPWCEHGIENTGTDNLVVLIATSPPNP
;
A
#
# COMPACT_ATOMS: atom_id res chain seq x y z
N MET A 1 6.51 13.56 -25.03
CA MET A 1 5.16 13.35 -24.45
C MET A 1 4.77 11.88 -24.63
N ALA A 2 4.31 11.23 -23.59
CA ALA A 2 3.88 9.84 -23.69
C ALA A 2 2.66 9.69 -24.59
N LYS A 3 2.63 8.61 -25.38
CA LYS A 3 1.49 8.30 -26.26
C LYS A 3 0.34 7.76 -25.42
N ILE A 4 -0.84 8.34 -25.58
CA ILE A 4 -2.05 7.84 -24.94
C ILE A 4 -2.46 6.53 -25.63
N THR A 5 -2.62 5.48 -24.83
CA THR A 5 -3.14 4.19 -25.28
C THR A 5 -4.63 4.11 -24.98
N HIS A 6 -5.42 3.82 -25.99
CA HIS A 6 -6.86 3.63 -25.84
C HIS A 6 -7.15 2.19 -25.47
N PHE A 7 -7.65 1.97 -24.25
CA PHE A 7 -8.08 0.66 -23.79
C PHE A 7 -9.36 0.22 -24.51
N LYS A 8 -9.33 -0.96 -25.10
CA LYS A 8 -10.45 -1.49 -25.91
C LYS A 8 -11.44 -2.37 -25.13
N GLY A 9 -11.29 -2.44 -23.81
CA GLY A 9 -12.13 -3.28 -22.97
C GLY A 9 -11.54 -4.69 -22.77
N TYR A 10 -12.21 -5.45 -21.95
CA TYR A 10 -11.82 -6.86 -21.63
C TYR A 10 -12.40 -7.80 -22.68
N SER A 11 -11.90 -7.72 -23.92
CA SER A 11 -12.32 -8.60 -25.02
C SER A 11 -11.38 -9.80 -25.13
N GLY A 12 -11.86 -10.96 -24.79
CA GLY A 12 -11.15 -12.23 -24.91
C GLY A 12 -10.57 -12.74 -23.59
N PRO A 13 -10.34 -14.03 -23.49
CA PRO A 13 -9.81 -14.66 -22.29
C PRO A 13 -8.30 -14.43 -22.24
N VAL A 14 -7.89 -13.54 -21.35
CA VAL A 14 -6.46 -13.37 -21.05
C VAL A 14 -6.00 -14.51 -20.16
N THR A 15 -6.81 -14.89 -19.20
CA THR A 15 -6.61 -16.04 -18.33
C THR A 15 -7.98 -16.54 -17.88
N PRO A 16 -8.26 -17.85 -17.87
CA PRO A 16 -9.50 -18.35 -17.32
C PRO A 16 -9.65 -17.85 -15.87
N SER A 17 -10.80 -17.27 -15.56
CA SER A 17 -11.10 -16.86 -14.19
C SER A 17 -11.23 -18.07 -13.29
N SER A 18 -10.49 -18.07 -12.18
CA SER A 18 -10.63 -19.08 -11.11
C SER A 18 -11.85 -18.84 -10.23
N ILE A 19 -12.51 -17.70 -10.40
CA ILE A 19 -13.69 -17.30 -9.61
C ILE A 19 -14.89 -17.27 -10.56
N PRO A 20 -15.85 -18.21 -10.41
CA PRO A 20 -17.05 -18.21 -11.24
C PRO A 20 -17.86 -16.92 -11.07
N LYS A 21 -18.37 -16.40 -12.18
CA LYS A 21 -19.28 -15.25 -12.11
C LYS A 21 -20.56 -15.68 -11.39
N PRO A 22 -20.94 -15.01 -10.29
CA PRO A 22 -22.17 -15.34 -9.60
C PRO A 22 -23.42 -15.00 -10.44
N SER A 23 -24.52 -15.68 -10.17
CA SER A 23 -25.81 -15.44 -10.85
C SER A 23 -26.50 -14.16 -10.39
N THR A 24 -26.16 -13.68 -9.19
CA THR A 24 -26.70 -12.45 -8.62
C THR A 24 -25.62 -11.38 -8.61
N PRO A 25 -25.97 -10.09 -8.73
CA PRO A 25 -25.02 -8.99 -8.59
C PRO A 25 -24.29 -9.03 -7.23
N VAL A 26 -23.02 -8.67 -7.24
CA VAL A 26 -22.21 -8.53 -6.03
C VAL A 26 -22.16 -7.05 -5.67
N ASP A 27 -22.51 -6.73 -4.42
CA ASP A 27 -22.48 -5.37 -3.93
C ASP A 27 -21.05 -4.94 -3.56
N PRO A 28 -20.71 -3.66 -3.75
CA PRO A 28 -19.45 -3.13 -3.26
C PRO A 28 -19.46 -2.99 -1.75
N ILE A 29 -18.27 -2.99 -1.16
CA ILE A 29 -18.06 -2.64 0.24
C ILE A 29 -17.44 -1.23 0.26
N ILE A 30 -18.11 -0.30 0.91
CA ILE A 30 -17.68 1.10 1.00
C ILE A 30 -17.24 1.39 2.42
N LEU A 31 -16.00 1.83 2.57
CA LEU A 31 -15.34 1.99 3.86
C LEU A 31 -14.70 3.36 3.98
N THR A 32 -14.48 3.76 5.21
CA THR A 32 -13.54 4.82 5.56
C THR A 32 -12.38 4.23 6.37
N VAL A 33 -11.38 5.03 6.67
CA VAL A 33 -10.27 4.61 7.54
C VAL A 33 -10.76 4.17 8.91
N GLN A 34 -11.86 4.75 9.39
CA GLN A 34 -12.46 4.38 10.69
C GLN A 34 -13.00 2.94 10.73
N ASP A 35 -13.25 2.36 9.59
CA ASP A 35 -13.68 0.95 9.48
C ASP A 35 -12.51 -0.03 9.46
N GLY A 36 -11.29 0.48 9.35
CA GLY A 36 -10.08 -0.32 9.31
C GLY A 36 -9.63 -0.82 10.67
N VAL A 37 -8.68 -1.73 10.66
CA VAL A 37 -8.07 -2.31 11.87
C VAL A 37 -6.73 -1.63 12.13
N PRO A 38 -6.59 -0.88 13.23
CA PRO A 38 -5.31 -0.25 13.57
C PRO A 38 -4.24 -1.30 13.88
N VAL A 39 -3.01 -1.01 13.48
CA VAL A 39 -1.86 -1.88 13.72
C VAL A 39 -0.59 -1.05 13.94
N VAL A 40 0.26 -1.53 14.85
CA VAL A 40 1.61 -1.01 15.05
C VAL A 40 2.58 -2.17 14.83
N TYR A 41 3.50 -1.99 13.90
CA TYR A 41 4.49 -3.01 13.58
C TYR A 41 5.68 -2.95 14.55
N PRO A 42 6.37 -4.08 14.80
CA PRO A 42 7.56 -4.08 15.66
C PRO A 42 8.62 -3.08 15.20
N GLY A 43 9.12 -2.28 16.14
CA GLY A 43 10.14 -1.26 15.86
C GLY A 43 9.64 -0.05 15.06
N CYS A 44 8.38 -0.03 14.68
CA CYS A 44 7.77 1.06 13.94
C CYS A 44 7.09 2.04 14.90
N HIS A 45 7.24 3.34 14.64
CA HIS A 45 6.57 4.39 15.40
C HIS A 45 5.30 4.90 14.73
N ALA A 46 5.00 4.42 13.53
CA ALA A 46 3.85 4.84 12.77
C ALA A 46 2.60 4.05 13.16
N LEU A 47 1.46 4.65 12.90
CA LEU A 47 0.17 3.96 12.98
C LEU A 47 -0.21 3.46 11.59
N GLY A 48 -0.38 2.16 11.44
CA GLY A 48 -1.01 1.55 10.28
C GLY A 48 -2.51 1.35 10.52
N VAL A 49 -3.30 1.45 9.46
CA VAL A 49 -4.71 1.07 9.51
C VAL A 49 -5.01 0.17 8.31
N ARG A 50 -5.29 -1.08 8.57
CA ARG A 50 -5.65 -2.08 7.55
C ARG A 50 -7.10 -1.86 7.14
N VAL A 51 -7.31 -1.20 6.00
CA VAL A 51 -8.65 -0.83 5.53
C VAL A 51 -9.25 -1.95 4.69
N VAL A 52 -8.59 -2.36 3.62
CA VAL A 52 -8.97 -3.52 2.80
C VAL A 52 -7.90 -4.57 3.02
N HIS A 53 -8.21 -5.60 3.77
CA HIS A 53 -7.18 -6.53 4.25
C HIS A 53 -7.84 -7.80 4.82
N PRO A 54 -7.19 -8.97 4.73
CA PRO A 54 -7.73 -10.19 5.35
C PRO A 54 -8.04 -10.06 6.85
N ALA A 55 -7.30 -9.21 7.56
CA ALA A 55 -7.52 -8.96 8.99
C ALA A 55 -8.70 -8.04 9.29
N ASN A 56 -9.28 -7.39 8.28
CA ASN A 56 -10.44 -6.54 8.48
C ASN A 56 -11.74 -7.29 8.14
N PRO A 57 -12.57 -7.68 9.13
CA PRO A 57 -13.80 -8.42 8.87
C PRO A 57 -14.83 -7.63 8.06
N LYS A 58 -14.72 -6.30 7.99
CA LYS A 58 -15.60 -5.46 7.16
C LYS A 58 -15.22 -5.47 5.68
N ALA A 59 -13.96 -5.76 5.34
CA ALA A 59 -13.47 -5.88 3.96
C ALA A 59 -12.37 -6.94 3.88
N PRO A 60 -12.72 -8.23 4.04
CA PRO A 60 -11.76 -9.32 4.13
C PRO A 60 -11.21 -9.72 2.76
N ALA A 61 -10.38 -8.87 2.17
CA ALA A 61 -9.73 -9.13 0.90
C ALA A 61 -8.81 -10.34 1.00
N LYS A 62 -8.69 -11.11 -0.08
CA LYS A 62 -7.86 -12.33 -0.12
C LYS A 62 -6.50 -12.10 -0.78
N ASN A 63 -6.47 -11.29 -1.84
CA ASN A 63 -5.32 -11.21 -2.73
C ASN A 63 -4.60 -9.86 -2.69
N MET A 64 -5.09 -8.94 -1.90
CA MET A 64 -4.52 -7.59 -1.77
C MET A 64 -4.68 -7.04 -0.37
N GLY A 65 -3.82 -6.10 -0.02
CA GLY A 65 -3.93 -5.29 1.16
C GLY A 65 -3.85 -3.81 0.82
N LEU A 66 -4.70 -3.01 1.42
CA LEU A 66 -4.63 -1.55 1.40
C LEU A 66 -4.56 -1.06 2.85
N VAL A 67 -3.45 -0.44 3.18
CA VAL A 67 -3.15 0.05 4.52
C VAL A 67 -2.88 1.54 4.46
N MET A 68 -3.53 2.31 5.30
CA MET A 68 -3.14 3.70 5.53
C MET A 68 -2.04 3.73 6.58
N PHE A 69 -1.05 4.59 6.36
CA PHE A 69 0.13 4.66 7.19
C PHE A 69 0.40 6.12 7.56
N TYR A 70 0.43 6.39 8.87
CA TYR A 70 0.55 7.74 9.41
C TYR A 70 1.82 7.86 10.22
N LEU A 71 2.73 8.72 9.78
CA LEU A 71 3.99 8.99 10.44
C LEU A 71 4.06 10.47 10.87
N PRO A 72 3.89 10.77 12.15
CA PRO A 72 4.21 12.10 12.66
C PRO A 72 5.71 12.43 12.44
N PRO A 73 6.10 13.71 12.49
CA PRO A 73 7.53 14.07 12.46
C PRO A 73 8.35 13.28 13.47
N HIS A 74 9.60 12.96 13.13
CA HIS A 74 10.55 12.18 13.94
C HIS A 74 10.20 10.70 14.13
N THR A 75 9.29 10.17 13.36
CA THR A 75 8.95 8.75 13.42
C THR A 75 9.50 8.00 12.23
N ILE A 76 9.78 6.72 12.44
CA ILE A 76 10.39 5.84 11.45
C ILE A 76 9.68 4.49 11.40
N ASN A 77 9.58 3.93 10.20
CA ASN A 77 9.43 2.50 9.96
C ASN A 77 10.80 2.00 9.48
N PRO A 78 11.54 1.23 10.30
CA PRO A 78 12.90 0.85 9.97
C PRO A 78 12.99 -0.04 8.73
N PRO A 79 14.15 -0.07 8.05
CA PRO A 79 14.34 -0.91 6.87
C PRO A 79 14.11 -2.39 7.15
N GLY A 80 13.46 -3.04 6.21
CA GLY A 80 13.25 -4.48 6.17
C GLY A 80 12.91 -4.92 4.77
N SER A 81 12.80 -6.22 4.54
CA SER A 81 12.41 -6.79 3.25
C SER A 81 11.45 -7.94 3.44
N HIS A 82 10.63 -8.18 2.44
CA HIS A 82 9.65 -9.27 2.41
C HIS A 82 9.33 -9.70 0.98
N GLU A 83 8.75 -10.88 0.86
CA GLU A 83 8.41 -11.44 -0.46
C GLU A 83 7.28 -10.67 -1.14
N THR A 84 6.33 -10.19 -0.38
CA THR A 84 5.21 -9.40 -0.91
C THR A 84 5.70 -8.18 -1.67
N GLU A 85 5.24 -7.99 -2.88
CA GLU A 85 5.44 -6.73 -3.59
C GLU A 85 4.52 -5.65 -3.01
N GLU A 86 4.98 -4.42 -3.08
CA GLU A 86 4.36 -3.31 -2.37
C GLU A 86 4.49 -2.01 -3.15
N THR A 87 3.52 -1.14 -3.02
CA THR A 87 3.62 0.22 -3.54
C THR A 87 3.24 1.21 -2.46
N TYR A 88 4.09 2.20 -2.24
CA TYR A 88 3.77 3.37 -1.44
C TYR A 88 3.25 4.48 -2.34
N VAL A 89 2.12 5.04 -1.99
CA VAL A 89 1.58 6.26 -2.61
C VAL A 89 1.63 7.35 -1.55
N ILE A 90 2.47 8.35 -1.75
CA ILE A 90 2.62 9.45 -0.79
C ILE A 90 1.44 10.40 -0.97
N LEU A 91 0.53 10.42 -0.02
CA LEU A 91 -0.69 11.22 -0.07
C LEU A 91 -0.51 12.62 0.50
N GLU A 92 0.27 12.74 1.58
CA GLU A 92 0.56 14.02 2.24
C GLU A 92 1.96 14.01 2.84
N GLY A 93 2.59 15.18 2.89
CA GLY A 93 3.87 15.37 3.55
C GLY A 93 5.08 14.96 2.71
N SER A 94 6.20 14.82 3.38
CA SER A 94 7.48 14.42 2.80
C SER A 94 8.28 13.59 3.79
N GLY A 95 9.22 12.82 3.29
CA GLY A 95 10.07 11.99 4.12
C GLY A 95 11.28 11.46 3.37
N THR A 96 12.00 10.57 4.02
CA THR A 96 13.18 9.93 3.47
C THR A 96 12.97 8.42 3.48
N MET A 97 13.09 7.78 2.34
CA MET A 97 13.15 6.31 2.26
C MET A 97 14.59 5.84 2.25
N THR A 98 14.82 4.73 2.93
CA THR A 98 16.12 4.05 2.96
C THR A 98 15.98 2.70 2.28
N PHE A 99 16.93 2.39 1.39
CA PHE A 99 17.02 1.15 0.64
C PHE A 99 18.30 0.39 0.97
N ALA A 100 18.54 -0.71 0.27
CA ALA A 100 19.72 -1.54 0.47
C ALA A 100 21.03 -0.71 0.41
N ASN A 101 22.01 -1.11 1.22
CA ASN A 101 23.31 -0.45 1.35
C ASN A 101 23.22 1.00 1.87
N GLY A 102 22.15 1.32 2.61
CA GLY A 102 21.97 2.65 3.20
C GLY A 102 21.68 3.76 2.18
N ARG A 103 21.34 3.44 0.94
CA ARG A 103 20.92 4.46 -0.03
C ARG A 103 19.62 5.11 0.41
N THR A 104 19.51 6.40 0.23
CA THR A 104 18.34 7.16 0.62
C THR A 104 17.77 7.94 -0.56
N THR A 105 16.46 8.18 -0.50
CA THR A 105 15.75 8.99 -1.49
C THR A 105 14.69 9.82 -0.77
N GLN A 106 14.60 11.08 -1.12
CA GLN A 106 13.52 11.94 -0.64
C GLN A 106 12.22 11.58 -1.36
N VAL A 107 11.14 11.50 -0.59
CA VAL A 107 9.79 11.27 -1.12
C VAL A 107 8.85 12.37 -0.65
N GLN A 108 7.85 12.66 -1.46
CA GLN A 108 6.87 13.69 -1.16
C GLN A 108 5.53 13.40 -1.81
N LYS A 109 4.52 14.13 -1.40
CA LYS A 109 3.15 14.06 -1.95
C LYS A 109 3.15 13.93 -3.47
N GLY A 110 2.40 12.96 -3.97
CA GLY A 110 2.25 12.67 -5.39
C GLY A 110 3.20 11.61 -5.93
N MET A 111 4.20 11.19 -5.14
CA MET A 111 5.12 10.13 -5.57
C MET A 111 4.53 8.74 -5.35
N PHE A 112 4.85 7.85 -6.28
CA PHE A 112 4.62 6.42 -6.19
C PHE A 112 5.97 5.73 -6.07
N VAL A 113 6.11 4.83 -5.10
CA VAL A 113 7.32 4.05 -4.90
C VAL A 113 6.96 2.57 -5.00
N TYR A 114 7.29 1.95 -6.12
CA TYR A 114 7.10 0.53 -6.31
C TYR A 114 8.28 -0.25 -5.73
N LEU A 115 7.97 -1.19 -4.87
CA LEU A 115 8.91 -2.04 -4.14
C LEU A 115 8.72 -3.48 -4.60
N PRO A 116 9.55 -3.97 -5.53
CA PRO A 116 9.51 -5.37 -5.97
C PRO A 116 9.70 -6.34 -4.80
N PRO A 117 9.38 -7.63 -4.99
CA PRO A 117 9.66 -8.64 -3.97
C PRO A 117 11.11 -8.56 -3.48
N TRP A 118 11.29 -8.66 -2.15
CA TRP A 118 12.58 -8.60 -1.47
C TRP A 118 13.33 -7.28 -1.54
N CYS A 119 12.70 -6.23 -2.06
CA CYS A 119 13.28 -4.89 -2.01
C CYS A 119 13.37 -4.42 -0.55
N GLU A 120 14.59 -4.18 -0.07
CA GLU A 120 14.79 -3.61 1.26
C GLU A 120 14.35 -2.15 1.28
N HIS A 121 13.53 -1.79 2.22
CA HIS A 121 13.00 -0.43 2.34
C HIS A 121 12.60 -0.09 3.77
N GLY A 122 12.76 1.17 4.10
CA GLY A 122 12.24 1.82 5.30
C GLY A 122 11.83 3.24 4.95
N ILE A 123 11.10 3.89 5.84
CA ILE A 123 10.65 5.27 5.65
C ILE A 123 10.69 6.03 6.98
N GLU A 124 11.18 7.25 6.93
CA GLU A 124 11.25 8.16 8.06
C GLU A 124 10.58 9.47 7.69
N ASN A 125 9.79 10.02 8.59
CA ASN A 125 9.29 11.37 8.42
C ASN A 125 10.38 12.37 8.83
N THR A 126 11.08 12.88 7.83
CA THR A 126 12.11 13.93 7.97
C THR A 126 11.58 15.32 7.64
N GLY A 127 10.28 15.43 7.38
CA GLY A 127 9.58 16.69 7.14
C GLY A 127 9.03 17.34 8.42
N THR A 128 8.19 18.34 8.22
CA THR A 128 7.60 19.13 9.32
C THR A 128 6.14 18.81 9.58
N ASP A 129 5.47 18.17 8.60
CA ASP A 129 4.06 17.78 8.68
C ASP A 129 3.91 16.26 8.80
N ASN A 130 2.71 15.79 9.07
CA ASN A 130 2.44 14.37 9.03
C ASN A 130 2.71 13.81 7.64
N LEU A 131 3.39 12.68 7.59
CA LEU A 131 3.58 11.91 6.37
C LEU A 131 2.47 10.85 6.31
N VAL A 132 1.66 10.92 5.25
CA VAL A 132 0.55 10.00 5.04
C VAL A 132 0.79 9.20 3.77
N VAL A 133 0.81 7.89 3.92
CA VAL A 133 1.12 6.94 2.86
C VAL A 133 -0.02 5.94 2.71
N LEU A 134 -0.48 5.74 1.49
CA LEU A 134 -1.29 4.58 1.14
C LEU A 134 -0.35 3.45 0.71
N ILE A 135 -0.44 2.32 1.37
CA ILE A 135 0.35 1.15 1.08
C ILE A 135 -0.55 0.09 0.44
N ALA A 136 -0.19 -0.34 -0.77
CA ALA A 136 -0.85 -1.44 -1.47
C ALA A 136 0.10 -2.64 -1.51
N THR A 137 -0.39 -3.81 -1.14
CA THR A 137 0.40 -5.06 -1.11
C THR A 137 -0.30 -6.18 -1.86
N SER A 138 0.46 -7.05 -2.51
CA SER A 138 -0.04 -8.25 -3.15
C SER A 138 1.03 -9.36 -3.15
N PRO A 139 0.77 -10.52 -2.53
CA PRO A 139 -0.36 -10.80 -1.61
C PRO A 139 -0.36 -9.87 -0.39
N PRO A 140 -1.43 -9.87 0.42
CA PRO A 140 -1.48 -8.99 1.59
C PRO A 140 -0.35 -9.29 2.57
N ASN A 141 0.26 -8.24 3.08
CA ASN A 141 1.22 -8.35 4.19
C ASN A 141 0.46 -8.62 5.49
N PRO A 142 1.02 -9.41 6.40
CA PRO A 142 0.44 -9.64 7.71
C PRO A 142 0.21 -8.36 8.52
#